data_56ea3abd9a1fd95adaf13d00afc1a79c
#
_entry.id   56ea3abd9a1fd95adaf13d00afc1a79c
#
_cell.length_a   1.000
_cell.length_b   1.000
_cell.length_c   1.000
_cell.angle_alpha   90.00
_cell.angle_beta   90.00
_cell.angle_gamma   90.00
#
_symmetry.space_group_name_H-M   'P 1'
#
loop_
_entity.id
_entity.type
_entity.pdbx_description
1 polymer ?
#
loop_
_entity_poly.entity_id
_entity_poly.type
_entity_poly.pdbx_seq_one_letter_code
_entity_poly.pdbx_strand_id
1 'polypeptide(L)'
;MRKIQVFAMAVFATLIASCSNDDEMTQTPEKDTSIKVTANVQSAATRAGYSSDNLPQTFYLTITGNGDTDYTNVSMTKGENNLYAPTDGSKLLWATTNYDGVNISAYTADITQGFAVQTTQSSEANLEASDLLGATKNGTTDNGATIDGNGGINIAFNHLLVKLNIHFSFNKEYEALTMDKISAISLNGVHTQGTYSEGVLTTAAATGDISPFTAMDATAKTMTAESVFFPRLE
;
A
#
# COMPACT_ATOMS: atom_id res chain seq x y z
N MET A 1 -39.61 -59.53 -25.67
CA MET A 1 -39.64 -60.31 -24.43
C MET A 1 -39.25 -59.41 -23.29
N ARG A 2 -40.26 -58.94 -22.53
CA ARG A 2 -40.43 -59.09 -21.08
C ARG A 2 -39.21 -58.71 -20.25
N LYS A 3 -39.26 -57.84 -19.26
CA LYS A 3 -40.21 -57.72 -18.13
C LYS A 3 -40.20 -56.31 -17.54
N ILE A 4 -41.41 -55.87 -17.29
CA ILE A 4 -41.80 -54.81 -16.38
C ILE A 4 -41.54 -55.28 -14.93
N GLN A 5 -40.94 -54.48 -14.07
CA GLN A 5 -41.17 -54.59 -12.64
C GLN A 5 -41.44 -53.18 -12.05
N VAL A 6 -42.69 -53.08 -11.69
CA VAL A 6 -43.27 -52.06 -10.82
C VAL A 6 -42.92 -52.43 -9.37
N PHE A 7 -42.42 -51.51 -8.59
CA PHE A 7 -42.47 -51.66 -7.13
C PHE A 7 -43.03 -50.36 -6.48
N ALA A 8 -43.92 -50.67 -5.64
CA ALA A 8 -44.98 -49.89 -5.06
C ALA A 8 -44.49 -48.91 -3.97
N MET A 9 -45.32 -47.89 -3.83
CA MET A 9 -45.50 -46.96 -2.71
C MET A 9 -45.26 -47.54 -1.31
N ALA A 10 -44.63 -46.76 -0.45
CA ALA A 10 -44.97 -46.72 0.96
C ALA A 10 -44.96 -45.28 1.42
N VAL A 11 -46.15 -44.74 1.56
CA VAL A 11 -46.43 -43.46 2.24
C VAL A 11 -46.29 -43.74 3.75
N PHE A 12 -45.40 -43.03 4.41
CA PHE A 12 -45.40 -42.88 5.86
C PHE A 12 -45.68 -41.42 6.19
N ALA A 13 -46.93 -41.14 6.46
CA ALA A 13 -47.36 -39.92 7.10
C ALA A 13 -47.16 -40.09 8.61
N THR A 14 -46.19 -39.39 9.18
CA THR A 14 -46.14 -39.13 10.62
C THR A 14 -46.44 -37.68 10.87
N LEU A 15 -47.67 -37.42 11.29
CA LEU A 15 -48.10 -36.20 11.94
C LEU A 15 -47.41 -36.15 13.30
N ILE A 16 -46.49 -35.22 13.46
CA ILE A 16 -46.10 -34.68 14.77
C ILE A 16 -46.58 -33.25 14.80
N ALA A 17 -47.71 -33.03 15.45
CA ALA A 17 -48.10 -31.76 16.00
C ALA A 17 -47.17 -31.50 17.18
N SER A 18 -46.32 -30.48 17.08
CA SER A 18 -45.60 -29.93 18.21
C SER A 18 -45.62 -28.43 18.14
N CYS A 19 -46.37 -27.89 19.04
CA CYS A 19 -46.27 -26.60 19.71
C CYS A 19 -45.54 -25.46 18.98
N SER A 20 -46.38 -24.49 18.63
CA SER A 20 -45.98 -23.07 18.49
C SER A 20 -45.17 -22.61 19.69
N ASN A 21 -43.92 -22.30 19.46
CA ASN A 21 -43.24 -21.18 20.07
C ASN A 21 -42.82 -20.29 18.90
N ASP A 22 -43.59 -19.25 18.68
CA ASP A 22 -43.22 -18.09 17.94
C ASP A 22 -42.10 -17.37 18.70
N ASP A 23 -40.87 -17.81 18.51
CA ASP A 23 -39.70 -16.99 18.53
C ASP A 23 -39.15 -17.01 17.11
N GLU A 24 -39.75 -16.21 16.23
CA GLU A 24 -39.05 -15.68 15.09
C GLU A 24 -37.86 -14.87 15.66
N MET A 25 -36.76 -15.57 15.97
CA MET A 25 -35.47 -14.96 15.93
C MET A 25 -35.27 -14.54 14.48
N THR A 26 -35.70 -13.32 14.16
CA THR A 26 -35.13 -12.56 13.07
C THR A 26 -33.64 -12.49 13.40
N GLN A 27 -32.88 -13.46 12.91
CA GLN A 27 -31.43 -13.32 12.81
C GLN A 27 -31.22 -12.14 11.87
N THR A 28 -31.11 -10.95 12.49
CA THR A 28 -30.49 -9.81 11.82
C THR A 28 -29.16 -10.38 11.32
N PRO A 29 -28.88 -10.36 10.01
CA PRO A 29 -27.61 -10.86 9.52
C PRO A 29 -26.52 -10.12 10.32
N GLU A 30 -25.69 -10.88 11.06
CA GLU A 30 -24.56 -10.30 11.78
C GLU A 30 -23.81 -9.48 10.75
N LYS A 31 -23.74 -8.16 10.98
CA LYS A 31 -23.00 -7.28 10.10
C LYS A 31 -21.56 -7.77 10.12
N ASP A 32 -21.03 -8.18 8.96
CA ASP A 32 -19.63 -8.56 8.84
C ASP A 32 -18.78 -7.39 9.35
N THR A 33 -18.19 -7.56 10.52
CA THR A 33 -17.35 -6.55 11.17
C THR A 33 -15.91 -6.64 10.69
N SER A 34 -15.61 -7.52 9.75
CA SER A 34 -14.26 -7.67 9.25
C SER A 34 -13.85 -6.46 8.39
N ILE A 35 -12.66 -5.94 8.66
CA ILE A 35 -12.09 -4.79 7.94
C ILE A 35 -11.44 -5.31 6.66
N LYS A 36 -11.96 -4.88 5.52
CA LYS A 36 -11.35 -5.11 4.21
C LYS A 36 -10.47 -3.92 3.87
N VAL A 37 -9.23 -4.19 3.51
CA VAL A 37 -8.26 -3.14 3.17
C VAL A 37 -7.87 -3.26 1.71
N THR A 38 -8.04 -2.18 0.96
CA THR A 38 -7.54 -2.04 -0.41
C THR A 38 -6.51 -0.94 -0.49
N ALA A 39 -5.57 -1.04 -1.42
CA ALA A 39 -4.62 0.04 -1.65
C ALA A 39 -4.41 0.32 -3.14
N ASN A 40 -4.10 1.57 -3.43
CA ASN A 40 -3.58 2.06 -4.69
C ASN A 40 -2.48 3.11 -4.43
N VAL A 41 -1.78 3.53 -5.46
CA VAL A 41 -0.81 4.63 -5.39
C VAL A 41 -1.34 5.78 -6.24
N GLN A 42 -1.41 6.97 -5.66
CA GLN A 42 -1.76 8.17 -6.43
C GLN A 42 -0.62 8.46 -7.42
N SER A 43 -0.97 8.46 -8.70
CA SER A 43 -0.01 8.58 -9.77
C SER A 43 0.68 9.95 -9.75
N ALA A 44 1.94 9.98 -9.34
CA ALA A 44 2.83 11.02 -9.83
C ALA A 44 3.31 10.59 -11.24
N ALA A 45 3.25 11.50 -12.20
CA ALA A 45 3.43 11.23 -13.63
C ALA A 45 4.85 10.82 -14.06
N THR A 46 5.70 10.31 -13.17
CA THR A 46 7.09 9.95 -13.46
C THR A 46 7.42 8.55 -12.96
N ARG A 47 7.94 7.75 -13.85
CA ARG A 47 8.31 6.34 -13.68
C ARG A 47 9.45 6.16 -12.67
N ALA A 48 9.52 4.98 -12.13
CA ALA A 48 10.38 4.32 -11.16
C ALA A 48 9.95 4.58 -9.70
N GLY A 49 9.94 3.54 -8.90
CA GLY A 49 9.30 3.44 -7.61
C GLY A 49 7.90 2.85 -7.74
N TYR A 50 7.09 3.04 -6.74
CA TYR A 50 5.72 2.55 -6.74
C TYR A 50 4.80 3.35 -7.66
N SER A 51 3.79 2.70 -8.22
CA SER A 51 2.79 3.29 -9.13
C SER A 51 1.46 2.55 -9.02
N SER A 52 0.44 2.99 -9.77
CA SER A 52 -0.83 2.26 -9.89
C SER A 52 -0.68 0.83 -10.40
N ASP A 53 0.35 0.57 -11.21
CA ASP A 53 0.63 -0.75 -11.82
C ASP A 53 1.62 -1.56 -10.98
N ASN A 54 2.38 -0.88 -10.11
CA ASN A 54 3.37 -1.47 -9.22
C ASN A 54 3.08 -1.06 -7.76
N LEU A 55 2.16 -1.78 -7.13
CA LEU A 55 1.77 -1.54 -5.74
C LEU A 55 2.74 -2.18 -4.76
N PRO A 56 2.93 -1.59 -3.57
CA PRO A 56 3.76 -2.21 -2.53
C PRO A 56 3.27 -3.60 -2.17
N GLN A 57 4.18 -4.55 -2.02
CA GLN A 57 3.83 -5.92 -1.61
C GLN A 57 3.43 -5.97 -0.14
N THR A 58 4.01 -5.08 0.67
CA THR A 58 3.72 -4.96 2.10
C THR A 58 3.64 -3.50 2.50
N PHE A 59 2.85 -3.22 3.54
CA PHE A 59 2.86 -1.95 4.25
C PHE A 59 2.44 -2.14 5.70
N TYR A 60 2.61 -1.13 6.53
CA TYR A 60 2.24 -1.12 7.93
C TYR A 60 0.99 -0.28 8.14
N LEU A 61 0.00 -0.83 8.84
CA LEU A 61 -1.29 -0.21 9.10
C LEU A 61 -1.47 0.01 10.60
N THR A 62 -1.86 1.21 10.96
CA THR A 62 -2.31 1.56 12.32
C THR A 62 -3.75 2.07 12.24
N ILE A 63 -4.61 1.59 13.12
CA ILE A 63 -5.99 2.03 13.29
C ILE A 63 -6.18 2.36 14.76
N THR A 64 -6.56 3.58 15.09
CA THR A 64 -6.88 4.03 16.45
C THR A 64 -8.27 4.63 16.53
N GLY A 65 -8.85 4.65 17.73
CA GLY A 65 -10.25 5.09 17.91
C GLY A 65 -11.27 4.04 17.45
N ASN A 66 -10.87 2.79 17.35
CA ASN A 66 -11.73 1.66 17.00
C ASN A 66 -12.36 1.04 18.28
N GLY A 67 -12.98 1.86 19.11
CA GLY A 67 -13.54 1.41 20.38
C GLY A 67 -12.43 0.87 21.31
N ASP A 68 -12.60 -0.35 21.80
CA ASP A 68 -11.64 -0.99 22.72
C ASP A 68 -10.53 -1.79 21.98
N THR A 69 -10.51 -1.74 20.65
CA THR A 69 -9.58 -2.56 19.82
C THR A 69 -8.84 -1.69 18.82
N ASP A 70 -7.72 -1.14 19.24
CA ASP A 70 -6.80 -0.46 18.34
C ASP A 70 -5.81 -1.45 17.72
N TYR A 71 -5.34 -1.12 16.52
CA TYR A 71 -4.32 -1.88 15.80
C TYR A 71 -3.11 -0.99 15.56
N THR A 72 -1.94 -1.43 15.99
CA THR A 72 -0.71 -0.63 15.88
C THR A 72 0.31 -1.35 15.02
N ASN A 73 0.77 -0.69 13.97
CA ASN A 73 1.85 -1.12 13.11
C ASN A 73 1.69 -2.56 12.57
N VAL A 74 0.46 -2.91 12.17
CA VAL A 74 0.14 -4.24 11.62
C VAL A 74 0.77 -4.36 10.24
N SER A 75 1.63 -5.34 10.03
CA SER A 75 2.17 -5.67 8.71
C SER A 75 1.06 -6.26 7.83
N MET A 76 0.82 -5.62 6.69
CA MET A 76 -0.18 -6.00 5.69
C MET A 76 0.52 -6.54 4.45
N THR A 77 0.02 -7.64 3.91
CA THR A 77 0.55 -8.26 2.68
C THR A 77 -0.50 -8.24 1.58
N LYS A 78 -0.07 -7.91 0.38
CA LYS A 78 -0.90 -7.87 -0.82
C LYS A 78 -1.37 -9.26 -1.21
N GLY A 79 -2.68 -9.40 -1.38
CA GLY A 79 -3.34 -10.55 -1.96
C GLY A 79 -3.87 -10.26 -3.36
N GLU A 80 -4.88 -11.01 -3.76
CA GLU A 80 -5.56 -10.82 -5.04
C GLU A 80 -6.42 -9.54 -5.04
N ASN A 81 -6.68 -8.99 -6.23
CA ASN A 81 -7.56 -7.82 -6.44
C ASN A 81 -7.19 -6.58 -5.60
N ASN A 82 -5.89 -6.39 -5.32
CA ASN A 82 -5.38 -5.30 -4.48
C ASN A 82 -5.97 -5.27 -3.05
N LEU A 83 -6.46 -6.43 -2.57
CA LEU A 83 -6.81 -6.63 -1.19
C LEU A 83 -5.56 -6.94 -0.38
N TYR A 84 -5.49 -6.37 0.82
CA TYR A 84 -4.41 -6.61 1.76
C TYR A 84 -4.96 -7.26 3.02
N ALA A 85 -4.18 -8.18 3.57
CA ALA A 85 -4.50 -8.87 4.81
C ALA A 85 -3.29 -8.82 5.77
N PRO A 86 -3.52 -8.93 7.10
CA PRO A 86 -2.42 -9.06 8.04
C PRO A 86 -1.52 -10.23 7.68
N THR A 87 -0.20 -9.97 7.66
CA THR A 87 0.83 -10.96 7.27
C THR A 87 0.84 -12.19 8.18
N ASP A 88 0.43 -12.03 9.43
CA ASP A 88 0.33 -13.11 10.43
C ASP A 88 -0.96 -13.93 10.31
N GLY A 89 -1.84 -13.59 9.37
CA GLY A 89 -3.13 -14.26 9.16
C GLY A 89 -4.22 -13.90 10.17
N SER A 90 -3.97 -12.92 11.05
CA SER A 90 -4.98 -12.40 11.97
C SER A 90 -6.11 -11.69 11.20
N LYS A 91 -7.20 -11.38 11.90
CA LYS A 91 -8.32 -10.62 11.30
C LYS A 91 -8.41 -9.25 11.96
N LEU A 92 -8.59 -8.24 11.14
CA LEU A 92 -8.96 -6.91 11.61
C LEU A 92 -10.48 -6.83 11.70
N LEU A 93 -10.98 -6.38 12.84
CA LEU A 93 -12.42 -6.28 13.11
C LEU A 93 -12.77 -4.87 13.59
N TRP A 94 -13.91 -4.37 13.15
CA TRP A 94 -14.46 -3.16 13.72
C TRP A 94 -15.07 -3.42 15.10
N ALA A 95 -14.67 -2.66 16.11
CA ALA A 95 -15.32 -2.58 17.40
C ALA A 95 -16.32 -1.39 17.50
N THR A 96 -16.36 -0.55 16.46
CA THR A 96 -17.28 0.59 16.35
C THR A 96 -18.03 0.57 15.02
N THR A 97 -19.20 1.19 14.99
CA THR A 97 -19.96 1.48 13.76
C THR A 97 -19.92 2.96 13.38
N ASN A 98 -19.35 3.78 14.24
CA ASN A 98 -19.10 5.20 13.97
C ASN A 98 -17.62 5.40 13.66
N TYR A 99 -17.33 5.73 12.41
CA TYR A 99 -15.98 5.88 11.90
C TYR A 99 -15.43 7.31 11.95
N ASP A 100 -16.21 8.29 12.42
CA ASP A 100 -15.81 9.71 12.42
C ASP A 100 -14.60 9.98 13.33
N GLY A 101 -14.50 9.23 14.46
CA GLY A 101 -13.38 9.32 15.39
C GLY A 101 -12.21 8.37 15.09
N VAL A 102 -12.32 7.56 14.03
CA VAL A 102 -11.28 6.60 13.69
C VAL A 102 -10.13 7.31 12.96
N ASN A 103 -8.91 7.07 13.43
CA ASN A 103 -7.69 7.51 12.75
C ASN A 103 -7.00 6.30 12.10
N ILE A 104 -6.48 6.52 10.91
CA ILE A 104 -5.75 5.51 10.13
C ILE A 104 -4.42 6.10 9.70
N SER A 105 -3.36 5.32 9.79
CA SER A 105 -2.10 5.62 9.12
C SER A 105 -1.56 4.36 8.45
N ALA A 106 -1.06 4.51 7.24
CA ALA A 106 -0.49 3.44 6.44
C ALA A 106 0.81 3.93 5.80
N TYR A 107 1.89 3.15 5.93
CA TYR A 107 3.22 3.49 5.39
C TYR A 107 3.90 2.25 4.83
N THR A 108 4.67 2.40 3.74
CA THR A 108 5.42 1.30 3.13
C THR A 108 6.63 0.86 3.94
N ALA A 109 7.01 1.59 4.98
CA ALA A 109 8.07 1.23 5.92
C ALA A 109 7.59 1.37 7.37
N ASP A 110 8.26 0.68 8.29
CA ASP A 110 8.09 0.92 9.73
C ASP A 110 8.74 2.25 10.12
N ILE A 111 7.94 3.31 10.10
CA ILE A 111 8.41 4.67 10.39
C ILE A 111 8.71 4.92 11.87
N THR A 112 8.37 4.00 12.78
CA THR A 112 8.64 4.13 14.22
C THR A 112 10.14 4.17 14.53
N GLN A 113 10.96 3.57 13.64
CA GLN A 113 12.42 3.55 13.73
C GLN A 113 13.10 4.61 12.86
N GLY A 114 12.31 5.46 12.18
CA GLY A 114 12.80 6.34 11.14
C GLY A 114 12.95 5.63 9.79
N PHE A 115 13.25 6.39 8.75
CA PHE A 115 13.43 5.88 7.40
C PHE A 115 14.72 6.41 6.79
N ALA A 116 15.41 5.56 6.04
CA ALA A 116 16.61 5.94 5.29
C ALA A 116 16.48 5.48 3.84
N VAL A 117 16.78 6.37 2.91
CA VAL A 117 16.88 6.01 1.50
C VAL A 117 18.18 5.24 1.23
N GLN A 118 18.15 4.37 0.22
CA GLN A 118 19.36 3.69 -0.22
C GLN A 118 20.34 4.70 -0.83
N THR A 119 21.59 4.64 -0.44
CA THR A 119 22.66 5.47 -1.04
C THR A 119 23.04 4.99 -2.43
N THR A 120 22.79 3.72 -2.74
CA THR A 120 22.94 3.15 -4.08
C THR A 120 21.55 2.84 -4.64
N GLN A 121 21.06 3.69 -5.52
CA GLN A 121 19.75 3.54 -6.17
C GLN A 121 19.88 3.09 -7.63
N SER A 122 20.92 2.31 -7.93
CA SER A 122 21.27 1.88 -9.30
C SER A 122 20.36 0.78 -9.89
N SER A 123 19.35 0.34 -9.15
CA SER A 123 18.34 -0.62 -9.62
C SER A 123 16.92 -0.13 -9.26
N GLU A 124 15.91 -0.60 -9.99
CA GLU A 124 14.50 -0.31 -9.68
C GLU A 124 14.15 -0.74 -8.26
N ALA A 125 14.62 -1.91 -7.81
CA ALA A 125 14.36 -2.40 -6.46
C ALA A 125 14.93 -1.48 -5.36
N ASN A 126 16.12 -0.90 -5.58
CA ASN A 126 16.70 0.05 -4.63
C ASN A 126 15.99 1.40 -4.66
N LEU A 127 15.47 1.78 -5.82
CA LEU A 127 14.67 2.99 -5.96
C LEU A 127 13.31 2.83 -5.26
N GLU A 128 12.64 1.67 -5.42
CA GLU A 128 11.42 1.32 -4.68
C GLU A 128 11.66 1.26 -3.16
N ALA A 129 12.77 0.66 -2.73
CA ALA A 129 13.14 0.61 -1.32
C ALA A 129 13.44 2.00 -0.71
N SER A 130 13.68 3.00 -1.56
CA SER A 130 13.88 4.39 -1.18
C SER A 130 12.59 5.22 -1.25
N ASP A 131 11.51 4.68 -1.79
CA ASP A 131 10.26 5.40 -2.02
C ASP A 131 9.29 5.19 -0.85
N LEU A 132 9.32 6.11 0.10
CA LEU A 132 8.40 6.08 1.23
C LEU A 132 7.03 6.59 0.80
N LEU A 133 6.04 5.70 0.86
CA LEU A 133 4.64 6.05 0.64
C LEU A 133 3.90 6.16 1.97
N GLY A 134 2.91 7.04 2.01
CA GLY A 134 2.05 7.20 3.17
C GLY A 134 0.64 7.64 2.83
N ALA A 135 -0.30 7.26 3.70
CA ALA A 135 -1.68 7.70 3.67
C ALA A 135 -2.20 7.82 5.10
N THR A 136 -2.99 8.84 5.40
CA THR A 136 -3.56 9.05 6.72
C THR A 136 -5.02 9.48 6.64
N LYS A 137 -5.77 9.16 7.70
CA LYS A 137 -7.07 9.71 8.04
C LYS A 137 -7.02 10.14 9.51
N ASN A 138 -7.33 11.39 9.80
CA ASN A 138 -7.36 11.92 11.15
C ASN A 138 -8.77 12.46 11.42
N GLY A 139 -9.58 11.71 12.17
CA GLY A 139 -10.99 12.02 12.38
C GLY A 139 -11.75 12.15 11.04
N THR A 140 -12.22 13.32 10.71
CA THR A 140 -12.94 13.61 9.44
C THR A 140 -12.02 14.08 8.31
N THR A 141 -10.70 14.21 8.55
CA THR A 141 -9.74 14.68 7.54
C THR A 141 -9.06 13.50 6.87
N ASP A 142 -9.29 13.36 5.57
CA ASP A 142 -8.72 12.30 4.75
C ASP A 142 -7.49 12.82 3.98
N ASN A 143 -6.37 12.14 4.13
CA ASN A 143 -5.15 12.35 3.35
C ASN A 143 -4.67 11.01 2.80
N GLY A 144 -5.41 10.49 1.84
CA GLY A 144 -5.13 9.22 1.19
C GLY A 144 -5.73 7.99 1.87
N ALA A 145 -6.16 8.02 3.13
CA ALA A 145 -6.90 6.93 3.75
C ALA A 145 -8.36 7.32 3.97
N THR A 146 -9.29 6.45 3.61
CA THR A 146 -10.74 6.65 3.75
C THR A 146 -11.41 5.38 4.25
N ILE A 147 -12.59 5.53 4.86
CA ILE A 147 -13.46 4.42 5.23
C ILE A 147 -14.76 4.55 4.43
N ASP A 148 -15.12 3.50 3.70
CA ASP A 148 -16.37 3.48 2.94
C ASP A 148 -17.61 3.21 3.85
N GLY A 149 -18.80 3.35 3.29
CA GLY A 149 -20.05 3.14 4.03
C GLY A 149 -20.28 1.71 4.55
N ASN A 150 -19.49 0.75 4.10
CA ASN A 150 -19.52 -0.65 4.54
C ASN A 150 -18.40 -0.98 5.54
N GLY A 151 -17.56 0.01 5.88
CA GLY A 151 -16.42 -0.18 6.77
C GLY A 151 -15.16 -0.72 6.06
N GLY A 152 -15.11 -0.69 4.74
CA GLY A 152 -13.88 -0.98 4.01
C GLY A 152 -12.89 0.18 4.10
N ILE A 153 -11.62 -0.11 4.33
CA ILE A 153 -10.54 0.88 4.32
C ILE A 153 -9.94 0.93 2.91
N ASN A 154 -9.91 2.13 2.33
CA ASN A 154 -9.26 2.39 1.05
C ASN A 154 -8.04 3.28 1.28
N ILE A 155 -6.88 2.76 0.91
CA ILE A 155 -5.59 3.45 1.03
C ILE A 155 -5.18 3.93 -0.36
N ALA A 156 -5.08 5.24 -0.54
CA ALA A 156 -4.51 5.88 -1.72
C ALA A 156 -3.18 6.52 -1.32
N PHE A 157 -2.10 5.79 -1.50
CA PHE A 157 -0.77 6.21 -1.09
C PHE A 157 -0.29 7.45 -1.83
N ASN A 158 0.30 8.37 -1.09
CA ASN A 158 1.05 9.51 -1.59
C ASN A 158 2.56 9.25 -1.43
N HIS A 159 3.37 9.71 -2.39
CA HIS A 159 4.81 9.76 -2.24
C HIS A 159 5.17 10.84 -1.22
N LEU A 160 5.95 10.47 -0.20
CA LEU A 160 6.33 11.39 0.89
C LEU A 160 7.70 12.02 0.68
N LEU A 161 8.51 11.46 -0.21
CA LEU A 161 9.85 11.93 -0.53
C LEU A 161 9.90 12.61 -1.90
N VAL A 162 10.99 13.30 -2.17
CA VAL A 162 11.24 13.95 -3.45
C VAL A 162 11.87 12.95 -4.41
N LYS A 163 11.30 12.84 -5.60
CA LYS A 163 11.90 12.16 -6.73
C LYS A 163 12.50 13.19 -7.69
N LEU A 164 13.78 13.05 -7.98
CA LEU A 164 14.49 13.82 -8.99
C LEU A 164 14.63 12.97 -10.25
N ASN A 165 14.30 13.55 -11.39
CA ASN A 165 14.53 12.95 -12.71
C ASN A 165 15.31 13.95 -13.56
N ILE A 166 16.53 13.59 -13.93
CA ILE A 166 17.43 14.44 -14.73
C ILE A 166 17.56 13.83 -16.11
N HIS A 167 17.27 14.61 -17.13
CA HIS A 167 17.47 14.23 -18.52
C HIS A 167 18.74 14.88 -19.07
N PHE A 168 19.64 14.04 -19.55
CA PHE A 168 20.84 14.48 -20.24
C PHE A 168 20.66 14.28 -21.76
N SER A 169 20.96 15.31 -22.54
CA SER A 169 21.02 15.21 -24.00
C SER A 169 22.46 15.48 -24.43
N PHE A 170 23.00 14.61 -25.24
CA PHE A 170 24.39 14.70 -25.71
C PHE A 170 24.46 15.19 -27.15
N ASN A 171 25.51 15.96 -27.49
CA ASN A 171 25.69 16.46 -28.83
C ASN A 171 25.85 15.30 -29.82
N LYS A 172 25.25 15.45 -31.00
CA LYS A 172 25.27 14.43 -32.06
C LYS A 172 26.69 14.17 -32.62
N GLU A 173 27.64 15.06 -32.39
CA GLU A 173 29.04 14.91 -32.81
C GLU A 173 29.77 13.77 -32.08
N TYR A 174 29.25 13.31 -30.95
CA TYR A 174 29.80 12.13 -30.26
C TYR A 174 29.17 10.86 -30.85
N GLU A 175 29.88 10.26 -31.81
CA GLU A 175 29.38 9.12 -32.59
C GLU A 175 29.17 7.84 -31.74
N ALA A 176 29.89 7.67 -30.63
CA ALA A 176 29.81 6.49 -29.78
C ALA A 176 29.73 6.88 -28.31
N LEU A 177 28.59 7.41 -27.87
CA LEU A 177 28.32 7.55 -26.45
C LEU A 177 27.77 6.22 -25.94
N THR A 178 28.58 5.55 -25.12
CA THR A 178 28.19 4.30 -24.43
C THR A 178 28.27 4.53 -22.92
N MET A 179 27.55 3.72 -22.12
CA MET A 179 27.53 3.85 -20.64
C MET A 179 28.92 3.74 -20.02
N ASP A 180 29.86 3.03 -20.66
CA ASP A 180 31.25 2.87 -20.22
C ASP A 180 32.07 4.18 -20.30
N LYS A 181 31.58 5.19 -21.01
CA LYS A 181 32.22 6.52 -21.07
C LYS A 181 31.81 7.44 -19.91
N ILE A 182 30.74 7.08 -19.20
CA ILE A 182 30.27 7.80 -18.03
C ILE A 182 30.64 6.97 -16.81
N SER A 183 31.71 7.38 -16.13
CA SER A 183 32.27 6.58 -15.03
C SER A 183 31.40 6.61 -13.76
N ALA A 184 30.69 7.70 -13.50
CA ALA A 184 29.79 7.85 -12.37
C ALA A 184 28.85 9.04 -12.55
N ILE A 185 27.67 8.92 -11.96
CA ILE A 185 26.78 10.04 -11.63
C ILE A 185 26.49 9.95 -10.15
N SER A 186 26.59 11.08 -9.45
CA SER A 186 26.30 11.15 -8.02
C SER A 186 25.49 12.41 -7.73
N LEU A 187 24.50 12.25 -6.87
CA LEU A 187 23.75 13.36 -6.25
C LEU A 187 24.34 13.58 -4.87
N ASN A 188 25.06 14.67 -4.67
CA ASN A 188 25.88 14.88 -3.48
C ASN A 188 25.20 15.77 -2.46
N GLY A 189 25.41 15.48 -1.17
CA GLY A 189 25.02 16.33 -0.06
C GLY A 189 23.51 16.42 0.15
N VAL A 190 22.76 15.41 -0.24
CA VAL A 190 21.30 15.35 -0.02
C VAL A 190 20.96 14.71 1.31
N HIS A 191 19.81 15.04 1.87
CA HIS A 191 19.31 14.35 3.07
C HIS A 191 18.89 12.92 2.72
N THR A 192 19.46 11.95 3.45
CA THR A 192 19.24 10.53 3.20
C THR A 192 18.45 9.83 4.29
N GLN A 193 18.15 10.54 5.39
CA GLN A 193 17.43 9.99 6.54
C GLN A 193 16.42 10.99 7.10
N GLY A 194 15.39 10.49 7.74
CA GLY A 194 14.38 11.29 8.42
C GLY A 194 13.37 10.44 9.16
N THR A 195 12.43 11.12 9.79
CA THR A 195 11.28 10.51 10.46
C THR A 195 10.01 11.11 9.90
N TYR A 196 8.93 10.35 9.97
CA TYR A 196 7.60 10.81 9.62
C TYR A 196 6.66 10.49 10.77
N SER A 197 6.03 11.49 11.34
CA SER A 197 5.11 11.33 12.45
C SER A 197 3.94 12.29 12.30
N GLU A 198 2.73 11.80 12.51
CA GLU A 198 1.47 12.58 12.51
C GLU A 198 1.30 13.48 11.25
N GLY A 199 1.75 13.01 10.10
CA GLY A 199 1.68 13.79 8.86
C GLY A 199 2.85 14.75 8.65
N VAL A 200 3.81 14.80 9.57
CA VAL A 200 4.97 15.69 9.50
C VAL A 200 6.24 14.91 9.17
N LEU A 201 6.89 15.29 8.08
CA LEU A 201 8.21 14.82 7.70
C LEU A 201 9.28 15.66 8.41
N THR A 202 10.20 15.01 9.10
CA THR A 202 11.36 15.66 9.72
C THR A 202 12.62 15.03 9.15
N THR A 203 13.46 15.81 8.50
CA THR A 203 14.74 15.34 7.96
C THR A 203 15.82 15.34 9.02
N ALA A 204 16.67 14.30 9.01
CA ALA A 204 17.89 14.33 9.82
C ALA A 204 18.88 15.35 9.25
N ALA A 205 19.72 15.91 10.12
CA ALA A 205 20.78 16.82 9.68
C ALA A 205 21.87 16.13 8.83
N ALA A 206 21.95 14.81 8.91
CA ALA A 206 22.91 14.03 8.14
C ALA A 206 22.60 14.07 6.64
N THR A 207 23.61 14.39 5.85
CA THR A 207 23.58 14.34 4.40
C THR A 207 24.47 13.22 3.88
N GLY A 208 24.20 12.75 2.66
CA GLY A 208 24.99 11.72 1.99
C GLY A 208 24.96 11.90 0.48
N ASP A 209 25.72 11.05 -0.17
CA ASP A 209 25.77 11.01 -1.63
C ASP A 209 24.95 9.80 -2.11
N ILE A 210 24.19 9.99 -3.18
CA ILE A 210 23.36 8.96 -3.79
C ILE A 210 23.87 8.68 -5.20
N SER A 211 24.09 7.39 -5.50
CA SER A 211 24.26 6.89 -6.87
C SER A 211 22.88 6.63 -7.47
N PRO A 212 22.39 7.44 -8.43
CA PRO A 212 21.05 7.32 -8.97
C PRO A 212 20.87 6.11 -9.87
N PHE A 213 19.61 5.73 -10.12
CA PHE A 213 19.26 4.84 -11.22
C PHE A 213 19.51 5.57 -12.54
N THR A 214 20.17 4.91 -13.47
CA THR A 214 20.47 5.50 -14.78
C THR A 214 20.00 4.60 -15.91
N ALA A 215 19.39 5.22 -16.91
CA ALA A 215 19.03 4.57 -18.16
C ALA A 215 19.54 5.39 -19.35
N MET A 216 20.16 4.73 -20.32
CA MET A 216 20.71 5.37 -21.51
C MET A 216 20.01 4.88 -22.77
N ASP A 217 19.62 5.82 -23.63
CA ASP A 217 19.29 5.55 -25.02
C ASP A 217 20.45 6.01 -25.92
N ALA A 218 21.26 5.05 -26.35
CA ALA A 218 22.42 5.32 -27.20
C ALA A 218 22.02 5.81 -28.60
N THR A 219 20.83 5.45 -29.09
CA THR A 219 20.33 5.86 -30.40
C THR A 219 19.86 7.33 -30.35
N ALA A 220 19.07 7.69 -29.35
CA ALA A 220 18.64 9.05 -29.12
C ALA A 220 19.74 9.94 -28.54
N LYS A 221 20.84 9.36 -28.08
CA LYS A 221 21.94 10.05 -27.37
C LYS A 221 21.43 10.82 -26.15
N THR A 222 20.59 10.16 -25.37
CA THR A 222 20.02 10.70 -24.14
C THR A 222 20.30 9.73 -22.99
N MET A 223 20.31 10.27 -21.79
CA MET A 223 20.37 9.51 -20.55
C MET A 223 19.45 10.13 -19.54
N THR A 224 18.80 9.29 -18.74
CA THR A 224 18.06 9.70 -17.57
C THR A 224 18.77 9.23 -16.31
N ALA A 225 18.74 10.08 -15.26
CA ALA A 225 19.16 9.70 -13.91
C ALA A 225 18.02 10.01 -12.96
N GLU A 226 17.60 8.99 -12.20
CA GLU A 226 16.48 9.09 -11.26
C GLU A 226 16.95 8.79 -9.84
N SER A 227 16.45 9.56 -8.88
CA SER A 227 16.79 9.39 -7.47
C SER A 227 15.65 9.83 -6.56
N VAL A 228 15.54 9.16 -5.41
CA VAL A 228 14.61 9.52 -4.32
C VAL A 228 15.42 9.93 -3.10
N PHE A 229 15.06 11.05 -2.49
CA PHE A 229 15.73 11.58 -1.30
C PHE A 229 14.77 12.44 -0.46
N PHE A 230 15.17 12.75 0.78
CA PHE A 230 14.40 13.61 1.64
C PHE A 230 14.45 15.07 1.15
N PRO A 231 13.32 15.79 1.14
CA PRO A 231 13.33 17.22 0.85
C PRO A 231 14.15 17.98 1.89
N ARG A 232 14.77 19.08 1.48
CA ARG A 232 15.32 20.04 2.44
C ARG A 232 14.14 20.83 3.01
N LEU A 233 13.90 20.65 4.30
CA LEU A 233 12.93 21.46 5.03
C LEU A 233 13.68 22.71 5.56
N GLU A 234 13.18 23.88 5.21
CA GLU A 234 13.69 25.18 5.71
C GLU A 234 13.06 25.53 7.06
#